data_f73bd2ab782624e459869ea72ba778e5
#
_entry.id   f73bd2ab782624e459869ea72ba778e5
#
_cell.length_a   1.000
_cell.length_b   1.000
_cell.length_c   1.000
_cell.angle_alpha   90.00
_cell.angle_beta   90.00
_cell.angle_gamma   90.00
#
_symmetry.space_group_name_H-M   'P 1'
#
loop_
_entity.id
_entity.type
_entity.pdbx_description
1 polymer ?
#
loop_
_entity_poly.entity_id
_entity_poly.type
_entity_poly.pdbx_seq_one_letter_code
_entity_poly.pdbx_strand_id
1 'polypeptide(L)'
;FTQQALDDLKPGDTIEICPEAVKFTKDICNLLELSRGIGLVIDYGEDHSFSNSFRGLKNHKLVKNDSDILANIGNIDLTSYVNFN
;
A
#
# COMPACT_ATOMS: atom_id res chain seq x y z
N PHE A 1 -3.20 9.12 7.81
CA PHE A 1 -4.30 8.63 8.67
C PHE A 1 -4.89 9.78 9.45
N THR A 2 -6.21 9.97 9.34
CA THR A 2 -6.91 10.85 10.25
C THR A 2 -7.08 10.18 11.62
N GLN A 3 -7.01 10.95 12.71
CA GLN A 3 -7.24 10.43 14.06
C GLN A 3 -8.58 9.69 14.15
N GLN A 4 -9.60 10.19 13.47
CA GLN A 4 -10.93 9.57 13.43
C GLN A 4 -10.92 8.16 12.84
N ALA A 5 -10.11 7.90 11.81
CA ALA A 5 -9.97 6.55 11.23
C ALA A 5 -9.33 5.56 12.21
N LEU A 6 -8.45 6.04 13.10
CA LEU A 6 -7.86 5.22 14.15
C LEU A 6 -8.84 4.96 15.31
N ASP A 7 -9.66 5.96 15.64
CA ASP A 7 -10.63 5.87 16.72
C ASP A 7 -11.81 4.93 16.40
N ASP A 8 -12.08 4.70 15.12
CA ASP A 8 -13.12 3.78 14.64
C ASP A 8 -12.70 2.31 14.62
N LEU A 9 -11.39 2.01 14.82
CA LEU A 9 -10.86 0.64 14.83
C LEU A 9 -11.32 -0.14 16.06
N LYS A 10 -11.67 -1.40 15.83
CA LYS A 10 -12.06 -2.35 16.88
C LYS A 10 -11.04 -3.47 17.00
N PRO A 11 -10.93 -4.11 18.16
CA PRO A 11 -10.11 -5.31 18.31
C PRO A 11 -10.48 -6.37 17.27
N GLY A 12 -9.49 -6.82 16.49
CA GLY A 12 -9.67 -7.77 15.39
C GLY A 12 -9.69 -7.13 14.00
N ASP A 13 -9.81 -5.79 13.90
CA ASP A 13 -9.69 -5.10 12.63
C ASP A 13 -8.24 -5.11 12.14
N THR A 14 -8.07 -5.19 10.84
CA THR A 14 -6.77 -5.08 10.15
C THR A 14 -6.72 -3.76 9.41
N ILE A 15 -5.58 -3.09 9.47
CA ILE A 15 -5.31 -1.88 8.72
C ILE A 15 -3.96 -2.00 8.02
N GLU A 16 -3.89 -1.58 6.78
CA GLU A 16 -2.67 -1.54 6.00
C GLU A 16 -2.02 -0.17 6.10
N ILE A 17 -0.75 -0.14 6.45
CA ILE A 17 0.08 1.07 6.50
C ILE A 17 1.40 0.83 5.76
N CYS A 18 1.89 1.86 5.08
CA CYS A 18 3.18 1.83 4.39
C CYS A 18 3.98 3.11 4.70
N PRO A 19 4.75 3.14 5.81
CA PRO A 19 5.58 4.29 6.16
C PRO A 19 6.60 4.64 5.07
N GLU A 20 7.09 3.65 4.35
CA GLU A 20 8.04 3.82 3.25
C GLU A 20 7.41 4.59 2.09
N ALA A 21 6.15 4.34 1.76
CA ALA A 21 5.43 5.10 0.73
C ALA A 21 5.29 6.58 1.12
N VAL A 22 4.99 6.86 2.39
CA VAL A 22 4.92 8.24 2.90
C VAL A 22 6.28 8.93 2.79
N LYS A 23 7.36 8.25 3.18
CA LYS A 23 8.72 8.78 3.05
C LYS A 23 9.08 9.04 1.59
N PHE A 24 8.85 8.06 0.72
CA PHE A 24 9.12 8.16 -0.71
C PHE A 24 8.36 9.33 -1.36
N THR A 25 7.08 9.49 -1.02
CA THR A 25 6.26 10.60 -1.51
C THR A 25 6.85 11.95 -1.10
N LYS A 26 7.28 12.10 0.16
CA LYS A 26 7.94 13.32 0.63
C LYS A 26 9.24 13.60 -0.13
N ASP A 27 10.06 12.58 -0.35
CA ASP A 27 11.32 12.71 -1.07
C ASP A 27 11.08 13.16 -2.54
N ILE A 28 10.07 12.60 -3.20
CA ILE A 28 9.65 13.02 -4.55
C ILE A 28 9.11 14.45 -4.55
N CYS A 29 8.24 14.82 -3.61
CA CYS A 29 7.71 16.18 -3.51
C CYS A 29 8.83 17.21 -3.34
N ASN A 30 9.80 16.93 -2.48
CA ASN A 30 10.98 17.80 -2.30
C ASN A 30 11.78 17.95 -3.60
N LEU A 31 12.00 16.86 -4.32
CA LEU A 31 12.70 16.90 -5.60
C LEU A 31 11.94 17.74 -6.64
N LEU A 32 10.62 17.56 -6.73
CA LEU A 32 9.78 18.31 -7.66
C LEU A 32 9.74 19.80 -7.32
N GLU A 33 9.70 20.13 -6.04
CA GLU A 33 9.77 21.53 -5.58
C GLU A 33 11.08 22.19 -6.00
N LEU A 34 12.22 21.53 -5.74
CA LEU A 34 13.56 22.04 -6.10
C LEU A 34 13.74 22.18 -7.61
N SER A 35 13.26 21.23 -8.39
CA SER A 35 13.39 21.21 -9.85
C SER A 35 12.30 21.98 -10.58
N ARG A 36 11.26 22.45 -9.89
CA ARG A 36 10.03 23.00 -10.46
C ARG A 36 9.39 22.06 -11.49
N GLY A 37 9.45 20.76 -11.17
CA GLY A 37 8.93 19.69 -12.00
C GLY A 37 7.48 19.35 -11.71
N ILE A 38 6.98 18.38 -12.47
CA ILE A 38 5.64 17.78 -12.28
C ILE A 38 5.83 16.27 -12.18
N GLY A 39 5.10 15.63 -11.28
CA GLY A 39 5.05 14.18 -11.13
C GLY A 39 3.63 13.65 -11.33
N LEU A 40 3.51 12.45 -11.86
CA LEU A 40 2.25 11.72 -11.99
C LEU A 40 2.47 10.31 -11.48
N VAL A 41 1.66 9.89 -10.51
CA VAL A 41 1.64 8.52 -9.98
C VAL A 41 0.37 7.86 -10.47
N ILE A 42 0.50 6.69 -11.07
CA ILE A 42 -0.63 5.87 -11.55
C ILE A 42 -0.52 4.50 -10.93
N ASP A 43 -1.49 4.13 -10.11
CA ASP A 43 -1.54 2.84 -9.46
C ASP A 43 -2.98 2.46 -9.13
N TYR A 44 -3.20 1.20 -8.72
CA TYR A 44 -4.50 0.75 -8.22
C TYR A 44 -4.67 1.17 -6.76
N GLY A 45 -5.71 1.93 -6.48
CA GLY A 45 -5.97 2.41 -5.13
C GLY A 45 -7.18 3.32 -5.04
N GLU A 46 -7.39 3.85 -3.87
CA GLU A 46 -8.43 4.81 -3.54
C GLU A 46 -7.93 5.77 -2.46
N ASP A 47 -8.69 6.80 -2.12
CA ASP A 47 -8.32 7.78 -1.09
C ASP A 47 -8.85 7.38 0.30
N HIS A 48 -8.77 6.11 0.61
CA HIS A 48 -9.03 5.56 1.94
C HIS A 48 -8.09 4.38 2.24
N SER A 49 -8.03 4.01 3.52
CA SER A 49 -7.24 2.87 3.96
C SER A 49 -7.92 1.54 3.63
N PHE A 50 -7.12 0.56 3.27
CA PHE A 50 -7.57 -0.81 3.03
C PHE A 50 -7.32 -1.68 4.26
N SER A 51 -8.19 -2.67 4.48
CA SER A 51 -8.06 -3.62 5.59
C SER A 51 -7.42 -4.94 5.19
N ASN A 52 -7.41 -5.30 3.91
CA ASN A 52 -6.85 -6.56 3.43
C ASN A 52 -6.74 -6.57 1.90
N SER A 53 -5.89 -5.73 1.37
CA SER A 53 -5.62 -5.68 -0.08
C SER A 53 -4.38 -6.47 -0.47
N PHE A 54 -3.53 -6.85 0.48
CA PHE A 54 -2.30 -7.61 0.24
C PHE A 54 -2.63 -9.00 -0.29
N ARG A 55 -2.00 -9.36 -1.39
CA ARG A 55 -2.23 -10.63 -2.08
C ARG A 55 -1.02 -11.00 -2.95
N GLY A 56 -0.93 -12.27 -3.26
CA GLY A 56 0.04 -12.79 -4.22
C GLY A 56 -0.62 -13.31 -5.48
N LEU A 57 0.11 -13.27 -6.59
CA LEU A 57 -0.23 -13.93 -7.85
C LEU A 57 0.85 -14.95 -8.18
N LYS A 58 0.46 -16.22 -8.27
CA LYS A 58 1.35 -17.31 -8.64
C LYS A 58 0.73 -18.12 -9.78
N ASN A 59 1.42 -18.20 -10.92
CA ASN A 59 0.92 -18.87 -12.11
C ASN A 59 -0.52 -18.42 -12.48
N HIS A 60 -0.76 -17.12 -12.48
CA HIS A 60 -2.08 -16.48 -12.73
C HIS A 60 -3.18 -16.86 -11.73
N LYS A 61 -2.83 -17.46 -10.60
CA LYS A 61 -3.77 -17.78 -9.52
C LYS A 61 -3.54 -16.85 -8.33
N LEU A 62 -4.66 -16.37 -7.78
CA LEU A 62 -4.67 -15.50 -6.62
C LEU A 62 -4.37 -16.31 -5.35
N VAL A 63 -3.40 -15.83 -4.58
CA VAL A 63 -3.05 -16.34 -3.25
C VAL A 63 -3.34 -15.22 -2.23
N LYS A 64 -4.19 -15.50 -1.26
CA LYS A 64 -4.61 -14.53 -0.23
C LYS A 64 -4.13 -14.86 1.18
N ASN A 65 -3.65 -16.07 1.39
CA ASN A 65 -3.17 -16.51 2.70
C ASN A 65 -1.74 -16.00 2.90
N ASP A 66 -1.51 -15.21 3.93
CA ASP A 66 -0.21 -14.61 4.22
C ASP A 66 0.90 -15.66 4.40
N SER A 67 0.60 -16.79 5.03
CA SER A 67 1.59 -17.86 5.20
C SER A 67 2.00 -18.48 3.87
N ASP A 68 1.08 -18.64 2.93
CA ASP A 68 1.38 -19.16 1.59
C ASP A 68 2.14 -18.12 0.76
N ILE A 69 1.83 -16.84 0.92
CA ILE A 69 2.55 -15.73 0.30
C ILE A 69 3.99 -15.71 0.81
N LEU A 70 4.19 -15.73 2.13
CA LEU A 70 5.51 -15.68 2.76
C LEU A 70 6.36 -16.91 2.42
N ALA A 71 5.76 -18.09 2.31
CA ALA A 71 6.45 -19.31 1.89
C ALA A 71 6.90 -19.29 0.41
N ASN A 72 6.41 -18.36 -0.39
CA ASN A 72 6.69 -18.26 -1.82
C ASN A 72 7.42 -16.97 -2.21
N ILE A 73 8.01 -16.25 -1.28
CA ILE A 73 8.78 -15.03 -1.56
C ILE A 73 9.85 -15.32 -2.62
N GLY A 74 9.92 -14.46 -3.65
CA GLY A 74 10.79 -14.65 -4.81
C GLY A 74 10.19 -15.48 -5.94
N ASN A 75 9.06 -16.19 -5.71
CA ASN A 75 8.35 -17.00 -6.71
C ASN A 75 6.87 -16.62 -6.86
N ILE A 76 6.49 -15.47 -6.35
CA ILE A 76 5.13 -14.95 -6.35
C ILE A 76 5.17 -13.45 -6.58
N ASP A 77 4.29 -12.94 -7.43
CA ASP A 77 4.11 -11.50 -7.61
C ASP A 77 3.26 -10.95 -6.46
N LEU A 78 3.78 -9.98 -5.73
CA LEU A 78 3.09 -9.35 -4.61
C LEU A 78 2.38 -8.09 -5.08
N THR A 79 1.15 -7.88 -4.59
CA THR A 79 0.38 -6.68 -4.88
C THR A 79 -0.48 -6.27 -3.68
N SER A 80 -0.67 -4.98 -3.54
CA SER A 80 -1.61 -4.36 -2.61
C SER A 80 -2.16 -3.08 -3.24
N TYR A 81 -3.24 -2.55 -2.71
CA TYR A 81 -3.75 -1.26 -3.16
C TYR A 81 -3.03 -0.11 -2.48
N VAL A 82 -2.96 1.01 -3.18
CA VAL A 82 -2.39 2.26 -2.67
C VAL A 82 -3.51 3.10 -2.04
N ASN A 83 -3.25 3.61 -0.84
CA ASN A 83 -4.05 4.68 -0.27
C ASN A 83 -3.46 6.02 -0.73
N PHE A 84 -4.24 6.80 -1.48
CA PHE A 84 -3.82 8.10 -2.01
C PHE A 84 -4.08 9.28 -1.06
N ASN A 85 -4.66 9.02 0.13
CA ASN A 85 -4.92 10.04 1.16
C ASN A 85 -3.70 10.30 2.03
#